data_2043849b1cf9a1fed179624ffc668169
#
_entry.id   2043849b1cf9a1fed179624ffc668169
#
_cell.length_a   1.000
_cell.length_b   1.000
_cell.length_c   1.000
_cell.angle_alpha   90.00
_cell.angle_beta   90.00
_cell.angle_gamma   90.00
#
_symmetry.space_group_name_H-M   'P 1'
#
loop_
_entity.id
_entity.type
_entity.pdbx_description
1 polymer ?
#
loop_
_entity_poly.entity_id
_entity_poly.type
_entity_poly.pdbx_seq_one_letter_code
_entity_poly.pdbx_strand_id
1 'polypeptide(L)'
;MTPKIVCVAGPTACGKTTLGVLLAQRFHGEVVSADSMQIYRGMTVGTAAPTAEEMEGVPHHMVAVADPAESWSVSRFTEAADRCVQDILSHGKLPVLVGGTGLYLDALVRGNTFAAGQQGGAVRQELQERLAQEGAAALLAELAAVDPETAARLHLRDEKRILRALEVYRETGETISEHDRKSRETPDRYDALYVGLSFQDRQDLRDRIDRRVDAMVAAGLLEEVGQLLESGLPREATALQAIGYKEFLGVLDGTATVEEAVAEVKLRSRQYAKRQ
;
A
#
# COMPACT_ATOMS: atom_id res chain seq x y z
N MET A 1 21.02 20.56 7.34
CA MET A 1 20.95 19.89 6.01
C MET A 1 19.83 18.88 6.06
N THR A 2 18.97 18.86 5.05
CA THR A 2 17.92 17.86 4.93
C THR A 2 18.52 16.46 4.81
N PRO A 3 18.09 15.45 5.61
CA PRO A 3 18.66 14.13 5.58
C PRO A 3 18.44 13.45 4.21
N LYS A 4 19.46 12.73 3.72
CA LYS A 4 19.43 12.07 2.42
C LYS A 4 18.94 10.64 2.53
N ILE A 5 18.08 10.25 1.60
CA ILE A 5 17.56 8.88 1.46
C ILE A 5 17.52 8.47 -0.01
N VAL A 6 17.42 7.16 -0.28
CA VAL A 6 17.21 6.65 -1.63
C VAL A 6 15.86 5.93 -1.70
N CYS A 7 15.09 6.22 -2.74
CA CYS A 7 13.79 5.58 -3.01
C CYS A 7 13.88 4.74 -4.28
N VAL A 8 13.69 3.42 -4.17
CA VAL A 8 13.62 2.49 -5.31
C VAL A 8 12.15 2.18 -5.60
N ALA A 9 11.65 2.73 -6.68
CA ALA A 9 10.25 2.63 -7.09
C ALA A 9 10.09 1.88 -8.43
N GLY A 10 8.91 1.37 -8.69
CA GLY A 10 8.58 0.71 -9.97
C GLY A 10 7.51 -0.37 -9.80
N PRO A 11 7.03 -0.97 -10.90
CA PRO A 11 5.96 -1.95 -10.87
C PRO A 11 6.38 -3.23 -10.12
N THR A 12 5.38 -4.02 -9.72
CA THR A 12 5.65 -5.35 -9.17
C THR A 12 6.45 -6.19 -10.16
N ALA A 13 7.27 -7.11 -9.68
CA ALA A 13 8.15 -7.99 -10.45
C ALA A 13 9.28 -7.30 -11.26
N CYS A 14 9.60 -6.01 -11.02
CA CYS A 14 10.68 -5.32 -11.75
C CYS A 14 12.08 -5.42 -11.12
N GLY A 15 12.25 -6.14 -9.99
CA GLY A 15 13.56 -6.33 -9.37
C GLY A 15 13.94 -5.26 -8.33
N LYS A 16 12.96 -4.53 -7.78
CA LYS A 16 13.22 -3.52 -6.73
C LYS A 16 13.96 -4.04 -5.52
N THR A 17 13.58 -5.22 -5.02
CA THR A 17 14.21 -5.84 -3.84
C THR A 17 15.70 -6.06 -4.07
N THR A 18 16.06 -6.71 -5.18
CA THR A 18 17.46 -6.95 -5.54
C THR A 18 18.25 -5.65 -5.64
N LEU A 19 17.71 -4.64 -6.32
CA LEU A 19 18.40 -3.34 -6.42
C LEU A 19 18.53 -2.66 -5.05
N GLY A 20 17.47 -2.73 -4.22
CA GLY A 20 17.50 -2.16 -2.87
C GLY A 20 18.59 -2.79 -1.99
N VAL A 21 18.73 -4.10 -2.03
CA VAL A 21 19.77 -4.84 -1.32
C VAL A 21 21.16 -4.45 -1.83
N LEU A 22 21.37 -4.42 -3.14
CA LEU A 22 22.65 -4.02 -3.74
C LEU A 22 23.05 -2.58 -3.36
N LEU A 23 22.10 -1.65 -3.34
CA LEU A 23 22.35 -0.26 -2.92
C LEU A 23 22.67 -0.20 -1.42
N ALA A 24 21.93 -0.91 -0.59
CA ALA A 24 22.19 -0.96 0.85
C ALA A 24 23.59 -1.54 1.15
N GLN A 25 23.97 -2.63 0.51
CA GLN A 25 25.32 -3.20 0.64
C GLN A 25 26.40 -2.22 0.18
N ARG A 26 26.22 -1.60 -1.00
CA ARG A 26 27.23 -0.73 -1.61
C ARG A 26 27.45 0.57 -0.84
N PHE A 27 26.40 1.11 -0.21
CA PHE A 27 26.42 2.42 0.44
C PHE A 27 26.23 2.34 1.96
N HIS A 28 26.47 1.18 2.56
CA HIS A 28 26.35 0.95 4.00
C HIS A 28 24.98 1.41 4.54
N GLY A 29 23.93 0.91 3.91
CA GLY A 29 22.54 1.27 4.21
C GLY A 29 21.73 0.12 4.77
N GLU A 30 20.44 0.42 5.01
CA GLU A 30 19.42 -0.55 5.41
C GLU A 30 18.14 -0.30 4.60
N VAL A 31 17.36 -1.35 4.36
CA VAL A 31 16.14 -1.29 3.57
C VAL A 31 14.92 -0.99 4.44
N VAL A 32 14.05 -0.08 3.98
CA VAL A 32 12.72 0.16 4.54
C VAL A 32 11.69 -0.20 3.46
N SER A 33 10.89 -1.24 3.69
CA SER A 33 9.85 -1.63 2.74
C SER A 33 8.71 -0.60 2.71
N ALA A 34 8.38 -0.12 1.51
CA ALA A 34 7.25 0.77 1.24
C ALA A 34 6.15 0.00 0.46
N ASP A 35 5.78 -1.17 0.97
CA ASP A 35 4.71 -2.01 0.47
C ASP A 35 3.60 -2.13 1.50
N SER A 36 2.35 -1.88 1.09
CA SER A 36 1.20 -1.86 1.99
C SER A 36 0.75 -3.24 2.48
N MET A 37 1.26 -4.32 1.88
CA MET A 37 0.88 -5.68 2.23
C MET A 37 2.01 -6.48 2.88
N GLN A 38 3.28 -6.21 2.55
CA GLN A 38 4.43 -6.83 3.20
C GLN A 38 4.57 -6.50 4.69
N ILE A 39 3.83 -5.51 5.18
CA ILE A 39 3.82 -5.14 6.59
C ILE A 39 3.19 -6.20 7.48
N TYR A 40 2.30 -7.06 6.94
CA TYR A 40 1.53 -8.01 7.73
C TYR A 40 2.30 -9.31 8.01
N ARG A 41 2.29 -9.75 9.27
CA ARG A 41 2.83 -11.05 9.67
C ARG A 41 2.02 -12.19 9.05
N GLY A 42 2.71 -13.27 8.64
CA GLY A 42 2.07 -14.44 8.03
C GLY A 42 1.62 -14.25 6.58
N MET A 43 1.93 -13.09 5.95
CA MET A 43 1.63 -12.79 4.55
C MET A 43 2.93 -12.67 3.76
N THR A 44 3.65 -13.78 3.61
CA THR A 44 4.99 -13.79 3.00
C THR A 44 4.97 -14.23 1.54
N VAL A 45 4.23 -15.30 1.25
CA VAL A 45 4.15 -15.88 -0.10
C VAL A 45 3.37 -14.95 -1.04
N GLY A 46 2.13 -14.62 -0.71
CA GLY A 46 1.26 -13.83 -1.57
C GLY A 46 1.69 -12.37 -1.75
N THR A 47 2.43 -11.80 -0.80
CA THR A 47 3.04 -10.47 -0.94
C THR A 47 4.41 -10.52 -1.60
N ALA A 48 4.98 -11.72 -1.79
CA ALA A 48 6.38 -11.95 -2.12
C ALA A 48 7.31 -11.07 -1.27
N ALA A 49 7.12 -11.15 0.05
CA ALA A 49 8.03 -10.53 0.99
C ALA A 49 9.44 -11.13 0.81
N PRO A 50 10.50 -10.33 0.93
CA PRO A 50 11.86 -10.83 0.72
C PRO A 50 12.19 -11.94 1.72
N THR A 51 12.77 -13.03 1.23
CA THR A 51 13.30 -14.10 2.07
C THR A 51 14.63 -13.69 2.71
N ALA A 52 15.07 -14.43 3.73
CA ALA A 52 16.38 -14.19 4.36
C ALA A 52 17.54 -14.30 3.35
N GLU A 53 17.41 -15.19 2.37
CA GLU A 53 18.38 -15.34 1.27
C GLU A 53 18.38 -14.11 0.37
N GLU A 54 17.21 -13.61 -0.02
CA GLU A 54 17.07 -12.40 -0.85
C GLU A 54 17.50 -11.12 -0.13
N MET A 55 17.41 -11.09 1.20
CA MET A 55 17.92 -9.98 2.02
C MET A 55 19.43 -9.93 2.10
N GLU A 56 20.14 -11.03 1.84
CA GLU A 56 21.61 -11.11 1.83
C GLU A 56 22.30 -10.48 3.05
N GLY A 57 21.67 -10.62 4.23
CA GLY A 57 22.16 -10.04 5.48
C GLY A 57 21.92 -8.54 5.66
N VAL A 58 21.30 -7.86 4.71
CA VAL A 58 20.89 -6.46 4.84
C VAL A 58 19.66 -6.37 5.76
N PRO A 59 19.68 -5.53 6.81
CA PRO A 59 18.49 -5.32 7.65
C PRO A 59 17.33 -4.74 6.82
N HIS A 60 16.15 -5.34 7.00
CA HIS A 60 14.90 -4.90 6.37
C HIS A 60 13.90 -4.47 7.44
N HIS A 61 13.42 -3.24 7.33
CA HIS A 61 12.41 -2.67 8.21
C HIS A 61 11.05 -2.63 7.50
N MET A 62 9.98 -2.54 8.26
CA MET A 62 8.60 -2.49 7.75
C MET A 62 8.17 -3.75 6.97
N VAL A 63 8.75 -4.90 7.29
CA VAL A 63 8.36 -6.22 6.79
C VAL A 63 7.85 -7.03 7.98
N ALA A 64 6.66 -7.61 7.88
CA ALA A 64 6.02 -8.46 8.91
C ALA A 64 5.95 -7.80 10.30
N VAL A 65 5.65 -6.51 10.37
CA VAL A 65 5.58 -5.72 11.62
C VAL A 65 4.18 -5.62 12.21
N ALA A 66 3.14 -5.82 11.38
CA ALA A 66 1.73 -5.63 11.74
C ALA A 66 1.00 -6.95 11.93
N ASP A 67 -0.01 -6.96 12.78
CA ASP A 67 -0.97 -8.05 12.85
C ASP A 67 -1.95 -7.97 11.67
N PRO A 68 -2.27 -9.08 10.97
CA PRO A 68 -3.22 -9.09 9.87
C PRO A 68 -4.63 -8.58 10.23
N ALA A 69 -5.02 -8.69 11.51
CA ALA A 69 -6.28 -8.15 12.00
C ALA A 69 -6.30 -6.62 12.12
N GLU A 70 -5.11 -5.98 12.12
CA GLU A 70 -5.01 -4.54 12.22
C GLU A 70 -5.24 -3.85 10.86
N SER A 71 -5.96 -2.74 10.88
CA SER A 71 -6.02 -1.86 9.71
C SER A 71 -4.88 -0.85 9.75
N TRP A 72 -4.07 -0.83 8.68
CA TRP A 72 -2.99 0.13 8.52
C TRP A 72 -3.34 1.20 7.51
N SER A 73 -3.24 2.46 7.96
CA SER A 73 -3.38 3.64 7.12
C SER A 73 -2.00 4.12 6.65
N VAL A 74 -2.01 5.00 5.62
CA VAL A 74 -0.79 5.68 5.18
C VAL A 74 -0.17 6.51 6.31
N SER A 75 -0.96 7.13 7.18
CA SER A 75 -0.47 7.88 8.36
C SER A 75 0.31 6.97 9.29
N ARG A 76 -0.27 5.83 9.68
CA ARG A 76 0.39 4.85 10.56
C ARG A 76 1.67 4.30 9.94
N PHE A 77 1.64 4.03 8.62
CA PHE A 77 2.84 3.63 7.89
C PHE A 77 3.92 4.71 7.96
N THR A 78 3.56 5.96 7.63
CA THR A 78 4.52 7.07 7.59
C THR A 78 5.20 7.28 8.94
N GLU A 79 4.44 7.25 10.04
CA GLU A 79 4.98 7.37 11.39
C GLU A 79 5.94 6.23 11.76
N ALA A 80 5.59 4.99 11.41
CA ALA A 80 6.41 3.82 11.71
C ALA A 80 7.68 3.80 10.83
N ALA A 81 7.54 4.06 9.52
CA ALA A 81 8.65 4.12 8.58
C ALA A 81 9.61 5.28 8.91
N ASP A 82 9.07 6.43 9.32
CA ASP A 82 9.88 7.57 9.73
C ASP A 82 10.78 7.22 10.92
N ARG A 83 10.24 6.54 11.93
CA ARG A 83 11.07 6.06 13.06
C ARG A 83 12.21 5.16 12.59
N CYS A 84 11.94 4.25 11.66
CA CYS A 84 12.99 3.40 11.09
C CYS A 84 14.04 4.23 10.33
N VAL A 85 13.62 5.19 9.51
CA VAL A 85 14.52 6.07 8.78
C VAL A 85 15.41 6.90 9.73
N GLN A 86 14.83 7.48 10.79
CA GLN A 86 15.58 8.24 11.79
C GLN A 86 16.60 7.36 12.54
N ASP A 87 16.21 6.14 12.89
CA ASP A 87 17.11 5.18 13.53
C ASP A 87 18.31 4.84 12.63
N ILE A 88 18.06 4.50 11.36
CA ILE A 88 19.10 4.21 10.36
C ILE A 88 20.06 5.39 10.22
N LEU A 89 19.52 6.62 10.09
CA LEU A 89 20.31 7.85 9.98
C LEU A 89 21.14 8.11 11.25
N SER A 90 20.60 7.83 12.43
CA SER A 90 21.30 8.02 13.71
C SER A 90 22.56 7.13 13.84
N HIS A 91 22.55 5.98 13.16
CA HIS A 91 23.69 5.07 13.05
C HIS A 91 24.64 5.41 11.90
N GLY A 92 24.44 6.54 11.21
CA GLY A 92 25.28 6.97 10.09
C GLY A 92 25.11 6.13 8.82
N LYS A 93 24.00 5.40 8.70
CA LYS A 93 23.69 4.54 7.56
C LYS A 93 22.72 5.22 6.59
N LEU A 94 22.68 4.72 5.34
CA LEU A 94 21.78 5.20 4.30
C LEU A 94 20.44 4.49 4.35
N PRO A 95 19.29 5.18 4.56
CA PRO A 95 17.98 4.57 4.36
C PRO A 95 17.70 4.36 2.88
N VAL A 96 17.37 3.11 2.50
CA VAL A 96 16.96 2.72 1.15
C VAL A 96 15.51 2.27 1.20
N LEU A 97 14.60 3.14 0.75
CA LEU A 97 13.18 2.84 0.68
C LEU A 97 12.88 2.01 -0.56
N VAL A 98 12.23 0.88 -0.43
CA VAL A 98 11.95 -0.02 -1.54
C VAL A 98 10.46 -0.36 -1.59
N GLY A 99 9.77 0.01 -2.67
CA GLY A 99 8.36 -0.33 -2.75
C GLY A 99 7.65 0.07 -4.05
N GLY A 100 6.43 -0.43 -4.18
CA GLY A 100 5.53 -0.12 -5.28
C GLY A 100 4.36 0.79 -4.88
N THR A 101 4.23 1.14 -3.61
CA THR A 101 3.17 2.01 -3.10
C THR A 101 3.62 3.47 -3.12
N GLY A 102 3.42 4.12 -4.29
CA GLY A 102 3.86 5.51 -4.49
C GLY A 102 3.35 6.47 -3.40
N LEU A 103 2.09 6.29 -2.97
CA LEU A 103 1.52 7.07 -1.87
C LEU A 103 2.36 6.99 -0.57
N TYR A 104 2.92 5.82 -0.27
CA TYR A 104 3.75 5.62 0.93
C TYR A 104 5.10 6.32 0.81
N LEU A 105 5.73 6.20 -0.36
CA LEU A 105 7.01 6.89 -0.65
C LEU A 105 6.83 8.40 -0.58
N ASP A 106 5.85 8.94 -1.30
CA ASP A 106 5.59 10.39 -1.34
C ASP A 106 5.22 10.94 0.04
N ALA A 107 4.38 10.23 0.79
CA ALA A 107 3.97 10.65 2.12
C ALA A 107 5.15 10.73 3.09
N LEU A 108 6.04 9.74 3.04
CA LEU A 108 7.22 9.72 3.91
C LEU A 108 8.24 10.79 3.52
N VAL A 109 8.55 10.92 2.22
CA VAL A 109 9.54 11.90 1.71
C VAL A 109 9.10 13.32 2.01
N ARG A 110 7.84 13.63 1.76
CA ARG A 110 7.29 14.97 1.99
C ARG A 110 6.98 15.25 3.46
N GLY A 111 6.91 14.21 4.30
CA GLY A 111 6.45 14.37 5.68
C GLY A 111 4.99 14.78 5.75
N ASN A 112 4.16 14.29 4.81
CA ASN A 112 2.74 14.64 4.75
C ASN A 112 2.07 14.27 6.07
N THR A 113 1.45 15.27 6.68
CA THR A 113 0.44 15.03 7.73
C THR A 113 -0.85 14.63 7.04
N PHE A 114 -1.50 13.60 7.54
CA PHE A 114 -2.82 13.20 7.01
C PHE A 114 -3.91 13.81 7.86
N ALA A 115 -4.98 14.27 7.20
CA ALA A 115 -6.11 14.85 7.91
C ALA A 115 -6.56 13.88 9.01
N ALA A 116 -6.57 14.38 10.24
CA ALA A 116 -7.03 13.64 11.40
C ALA A 116 -8.49 13.23 11.18
N GLY A 117 -8.86 12.04 11.58
CA GLY A 117 -10.22 11.53 11.51
C GLY A 117 -10.20 10.07 11.94
N GLN A 118 -11.09 9.69 12.83
CA GLN A 118 -11.24 8.29 13.24
C GLN A 118 -11.82 7.49 12.08
N GLN A 119 -11.00 6.67 11.43
CA GLN A 119 -11.54 5.70 10.47
C GLN A 119 -12.53 4.76 11.17
N GLY A 120 -13.80 4.77 10.72
CA GLY A 120 -14.84 3.90 11.27
C GLY A 120 -15.63 4.47 12.43
N GLY A 121 -15.52 5.76 12.74
CA GLY A 121 -16.31 6.45 13.76
C GLY A 121 -17.80 6.63 13.39
N ALA A 122 -18.58 7.25 14.29
CA ALA A 122 -20.01 7.49 14.11
C ALA A 122 -20.34 8.26 12.80
N VAL A 123 -19.50 9.25 12.44
CA VAL A 123 -19.64 10.00 11.17
C VAL A 123 -19.54 9.07 9.97
N ARG A 124 -18.61 8.10 10.01
CA ARG A 124 -18.45 7.13 8.93
C ARG A 124 -19.68 6.24 8.79
N GLN A 125 -20.23 5.76 9.88
CA GLN A 125 -21.43 4.92 9.88
C GLN A 125 -22.63 5.68 9.31
N GLU A 126 -22.89 6.92 9.79
CA GLU A 126 -23.94 7.78 9.26
C GLU A 126 -23.81 8.00 7.75
N LEU A 127 -22.59 8.31 7.28
CA LEU A 127 -22.35 8.50 5.85
C LEU A 127 -22.55 7.22 5.03
N GLN A 128 -22.23 6.04 5.59
CA GLN A 128 -22.52 4.75 4.93
C GLN A 128 -24.02 4.47 4.84
N GLU A 129 -24.78 4.75 5.89
CA GLU A 129 -26.23 4.61 5.89
C GLU A 129 -26.86 5.55 4.85
N ARG A 130 -26.40 6.79 4.81
CA ARG A 130 -26.85 7.77 3.79
C ARG A 130 -26.48 7.35 2.38
N LEU A 131 -25.28 6.78 2.17
CA LEU A 131 -24.89 6.24 0.87
C LEU A 131 -25.87 5.15 0.41
N ALA A 132 -26.28 4.27 1.33
CA ALA A 132 -27.25 3.19 1.03
C ALA A 132 -28.66 3.72 0.72
N GLN A 133 -29.07 4.81 1.36
CA GLN A 133 -30.42 5.39 1.22
C GLN A 133 -30.52 6.39 0.07
N GLU A 134 -29.56 7.30 -0.05
CA GLU A 134 -29.59 8.46 -0.95
C GLU A 134 -28.74 8.25 -2.22
N GLY A 135 -27.79 7.29 -2.19
CA GLY A 135 -26.87 7.00 -3.28
C GLY A 135 -25.68 7.95 -3.36
N ALA A 136 -24.66 7.54 -4.13
CA ALA A 136 -23.40 8.27 -4.26
C ALA A 136 -23.56 9.69 -4.87
N ALA A 137 -24.58 9.90 -5.68
CA ALA A 137 -24.83 11.20 -6.33
C ALA A 137 -25.18 12.30 -5.32
N ALA A 138 -25.99 11.98 -4.31
CA ALA A 138 -26.36 12.93 -3.26
C ALA A 138 -25.15 13.34 -2.42
N LEU A 139 -24.33 12.36 -2.01
CA LEU A 139 -23.12 12.63 -1.24
C LEU A 139 -22.05 13.37 -2.05
N LEU A 140 -21.91 13.08 -3.35
CA LEU A 140 -20.99 13.82 -4.21
C LEU A 140 -21.44 15.27 -4.40
N ALA A 141 -22.76 15.53 -4.48
CA ALA A 141 -23.31 16.89 -4.52
C ALA A 141 -23.05 17.65 -3.21
N GLU A 142 -23.20 16.99 -2.05
CA GLU A 142 -22.84 17.56 -0.75
C GLU A 142 -21.33 17.89 -0.70
N LEU A 143 -20.49 16.97 -1.16
CA LEU A 143 -19.05 17.22 -1.24
C LEU A 143 -18.73 18.40 -2.16
N ALA A 144 -19.41 18.51 -3.30
CA ALA A 144 -19.20 19.64 -4.22
C ALA A 144 -19.55 21.01 -3.63
N ALA A 145 -20.46 21.04 -2.66
CA ALA A 145 -20.82 22.29 -1.97
C ALA A 145 -19.71 22.74 -0.98
N VAL A 146 -18.96 21.82 -0.39
CA VAL A 146 -17.93 22.13 0.62
C VAL A 146 -16.50 22.03 0.08
N ASP A 147 -16.24 21.13 -0.86
CA ASP A 147 -14.93 20.90 -1.51
C ASP A 147 -15.11 20.64 -3.01
N PRO A 148 -15.41 21.68 -3.80
CA PRO A 148 -15.64 21.52 -5.24
C PRO A 148 -14.40 21.01 -5.99
N GLU A 149 -13.20 21.30 -5.50
CA GLU A 149 -11.95 20.82 -6.11
C GLU A 149 -11.80 19.30 -5.98
N THR A 150 -12.06 18.75 -4.79
CA THR A 150 -12.05 17.30 -4.58
C THR A 150 -13.19 16.62 -5.32
N ALA A 151 -14.40 17.18 -5.28
CA ALA A 151 -15.56 16.60 -5.95
C ALA A 151 -15.37 16.51 -7.48
N ALA A 152 -14.76 17.51 -8.11
CA ALA A 152 -14.48 17.50 -9.55
C ALA A 152 -13.53 16.38 -10.00
N ARG A 153 -12.72 15.85 -9.09
CA ARG A 153 -11.76 14.74 -9.37
C ARG A 153 -12.36 13.35 -9.14
N LEU A 154 -13.53 13.25 -8.52
CA LEU A 154 -14.15 11.99 -8.13
C LEU A 154 -15.29 11.60 -9.08
N HIS A 155 -15.41 10.30 -9.32
CA HIS A 155 -16.53 9.71 -10.03
C HIS A 155 -17.54 9.09 -9.04
N LEU A 156 -18.80 8.91 -9.43
CA LEU A 156 -19.84 8.26 -8.60
C LEU A 156 -19.42 6.87 -8.08
N ARG A 157 -18.54 6.16 -8.80
CA ARG A 157 -18.00 4.86 -8.36
C ARG A 157 -16.91 4.96 -7.29
N ASP A 158 -16.40 6.16 -7.01
CA ASP A 158 -15.37 6.40 -6.00
C ASP A 158 -15.99 6.57 -4.59
N GLU A 159 -17.02 5.81 -4.26
CA GLU A 159 -17.80 5.90 -3.02
C GLU A 159 -16.92 6.01 -1.77
N LYS A 160 -15.91 5.15 -1.65
CA LYS A 160 -14.98 5.18 -0.51
C LYS A 160 -14.25 6.52 -0.36
N ARG A 161 -13.91 7.16 -1.48
CA ARG A 161 -13.24 8.47 -1.50
C ARG A 161 -14.18 9.61 -1.20
N ILE A 162 -15.42 9.55 -1.73
CA ILE A 162 -16.49 10.52 -1.42
C ILE A 162 -16.77 10.50 0.09
N LEU A 163 -17.00 9.30 0.64
CA LEU A 163 -17.23 9.12 2.07
C LEU A 163 -16.05 9.66 2.90
N ARG A 164 -14.81 9.37 2.50
CA ARG A 164 -13.62 9.85 3.23
C ARG A 164 -13.50 11.36 3.22
N ALA A 165 -13.79 12.01 2.10
CA ALA A 165 -13.72 13.46 1.99
C ALA A 165 -14.76 14.15 2.90
N LEU A 166 -15.99 13.65 2.91
CA LEU A 166 -17.03 14.16 3.80
C LEU A 166 -16.75 13.86 5.27
N GLU A 167 -16.25 12.67 5.59
CA GLU A 167 -15.84 12.26 6.94
C GLU A 167 -14.80 13.25 7.50
N VAL A 168 -13.71 13.49 6.75
CA VAL A 168 -12.66 14.42 7.15
C VAL A 168 -13.25 15.82 7.38
N TYR A 169 -14.02 16.34 6.46
CA TYR A 169 -14.62 17.67 6.60
C TYR A 169 -15.53 17.77 7.84
N ARG A 170 -16.37 16.77 8.08
CA ARG A 170 -17.30 16.78 9.23
C ARG A 170 -16.58 16.64 10.58
N GLU A 171 -15.49 15.90 10.62
CA GLU A 171 -14.73 15.69 11.86
C GLU A 171 -13.76 16.83 12.18
N THR A 172 -13.19 17.47 11.15
CA THR A 172 -12.12 18.44 11.34
C THR A 172 -12.50 19.88 10.96
N GLY A 173 -13.55 20.06 10.16
CA GLY A 173 -13.89 21.35 9.56
C GLY A 173 -12.97 21.75 8.39
N GLU A 174 -12.00 20.92 8.01
CA GLU A 174 -11.04 21.16 6.95
C GLU A 174 -11.31 20.24 5.75
N THR A 175 -11.26 20.78 4.54
CA THR A 175 -11.46 19.99 3.31
C THR A 175 -10.18 19.24 2.90
N ILE A 176 -10.34 18.19 2.12
CA ILE A 176 -9.18 17.46 1.56
C ILE A 176 -8.33 18.37 0.67
N SER A 177 -8.94 19.23 -0.13
CA SER A 177 -8.21 20.16 -1.00
C SER A 177 -7.40 21.20 -0.20
N GLU A 178 -7.92 21.72 0.91
CA GLU A 178 -7.18 22.61 1.80
C GLU A 178 -6.01 21.91 2.47
N HIS A 179 -6.25 20.70 2.98
CA HIS A 179 -5.21 19.88 3.58
C HIS A 179 -4.09 19.55 2.57
N ASP A 180 -4.46 19.14 1.35
CA ASP A 180 -3.51 18.86 0.26
C ASP A 180 -2.68 20.11 -0.09
N ARG A 181 -3.28 21.30 -0.09
CA ARG A 181 -2.58 22.57 -0.35
C ARG A 181 -1.56 22.88 0.74
N LYS A 182 -1.97 22.85 2.01
CA LYS A 182 -1.06 23.06 3.15
C LYS A 182 0.10 22.05 3.15
N SER A 183 -0.19 20.79 2.81
CA SER A 183 0.82 19.74 2.72
C SER A 183 1.87 20.02 1.64
N ARG A 184 1.48 20.65 0.51
CA ARG A 184 2.41 21.03 -0.58
C ARG A 184 3.28 22.24 -0.26
N GLU A 185 2.85 23.10 0.66
CA GLU A 185 3.62 24.27 1.11
C GLU A 185 4.70 23.89 2.12
N THR A 186 4.61 22.71 2.73
CA THR A 186 5.61 22.21 3.67
C THR A 186 6.83 21.69 2.89
N PRO A 187 8.06 22.12 3.25
CA PRO A 187 9.27 21.58 2.63
C PRO A 187 9.38 20.07 2.83
N ASP A 188 9.97 19.39 1.83
CA ASP A 188 10.23 17.97 1.92
C ASP A 188 11.06 17.61 3.16
N ARG A 189 10.65 16.58 3.87
CA ARG A 189 11.29 16.09 5.10
C ARG A 189 12.63 15.46 4.81
N TYR A 190 12.76 14.81 3.66
CA TYR A 190 13.97 14.13 3.20
C TYR A 190 14.40 14.61 1.83
N ASP A 191 15.73 14.73 1.63
CA ASP A 191 16.34 14.89 0.31
C ASP A 191 16.43 13.51 -0.35
N ALA A 192 15.45 13.17 -1.18
CA ALA A 192 15.27 11.84 -1.73
C ALA A 192 15.78 11.72 -3.17
N LEU A 193 16.69 10.78 -3.40
CA LEU A 193 17.04 10.33 -4.73
C LEU A 193 16.09 9.20 -5.17
N TYR A 194 15.27 9.45 -6.20
CA TYR A 194 14.39 8.43 -6.76
C TYR A 194 15.07 7.64 -7.88
N VAL A 195 15.05 6.32 -7.74
CA VAL A 195 15.48 5.36 -8.77
C VAL A 195 14.25 4.60 -9.25
N GLY A 196 13.76 4.97 -10.42
CA GLY A 196 12.60 4.34 -11.06
C GLY A 196 13.00 3.15 -11.92
N LEU A 197 12.44 1.97 -11.65
CA LEU A 197 12.60 0.79 -12.49
C LEU A 197 11.41 0.66 -13.43
N SER A 198 11.67 0.39 -14.69
CA SER A 198 10.64 0.11 -15.70
C SER A 198 11.10 -0.96 -16.68
N PHE A 199 10.17 -1.49 -17.45
CA PHE A 199 10.46 -2.39 -18.56
C PHE A 199 10.36 -1.63 -19.89
N GLN A 200 11.27 -1.93 -20.82
CA GLN A 200 11.17 -1.43 -22.18
C GLN A 200 9.99 -2.09 -22.90
N ASP A 201 9.84 -3.41 -22.75
CA ASP A 201 8.70 -4.13 -23.29
C ASP A 201 7.69 -4.46 -22.17
N ARG A 202 6.43 -4.13 -22.44
CA ARG A 202 5.31 -4.44 -21.54
C ARG A 202 5.02 -5.94 -21.47
N GLN A 203 5.38 -6.70 -22.51
CA GLN A 203 5.19 -8.15 -22.51
C GLN A 203 6.14 -8.82 -21.53
N ASP A 204 7.40 -8.39 -21.45
CA ASP A 204 8.38 -8.91 -20.48
C ASP A 204 7.88 -8.73 -19.04
N LEU A 205 7.29 -7.56 -18.75
CA LEU A 205 6.69 -7.32 -17.42
C LEU A 205 5.52 -8.27 -17.14
N ARG A 206 4.63 -8.50 -18.12
CA ARG A 206 3.50 -9.42 -17.98
C ARG A 206 3.97 -10.84 -17.72
N ASP A 207 4.95 -11.31 -18.49
CA ASP A 207 5.49 -12.65 -18.37
C ASP A 207 6.19 -12.87 -17.02
N ARG A 208 6.85 -11.83 -16.49
CA ARG A 208 7.44 -11.89 -15.14
C ARG A 208 6.37 -11.90 -14.04
N ILE A 209 5.32 -11.12 -14.20
CA ILE A 209 4.19 -11.15 -13.26
C ILE A 209 3.55 -12.53 -13.25
N ASP A 210 3.26 -13.10 -14.42
CA ASP A 210 2.61 -14.40 -14.53
C ASP A 210 3.46 -15.51 -13.91
N ARG A 211 4.77 -15.56 -14.22
CA ARG A 211 5.72 -16.49 -13.59
C ARG A 211 5.82 -16.31 -12.07
N ARG A 212 5.77 -15.07 -11.59
CA ARG A 212 5.78 -14.79 -10.14
C ARG A 212 4.52 -15.34 -9.46
N VAL A 213 3.35 -15.17 -10.07
CA VAL A 213 2.10 -15.74 -9.53
C VAL A 213 2.15 -17.27 -9.51
N ASP A 214 2.66 -17.90 -10.57
CA ASP A 214 2.84 -19.36 -10.60
C ASP A 214 3.79 -19.83 -9.49
N ALA A 215 4.88 -19.10 -9.26
CA ALA A 215 5.82 -19.39 -8.17
C ALA A 215 5.18 -19.23 -6.77
N MET A 216 4.34 -18.20 -6.57
CA MET A 216 3.60 -18.02 -5.31
C MET A 216 2.65 -19.19 -5.04
N VAL A 217 1.94 -19.66 -6.05
CA VAL A 217 1.04 -20.82 -5.92
C VAL A 217 1.83 -22.06 -5.58
N ALA A 218 2.93 -22.30 -6.28
CA ALA A 218 3.81 -23.45 -6.01
C ALA A 218 4.49 -23.37 -4.63
N ALA A 219 4.66 -22.17 -4.08
CA ALA A 219 5.21 -21.94 -2.74
C ALA A 219 4.18 -22.03 -1.62
N GLY A 220 2.91 -22.34 -1.91
CA GLY A 220 1.88 -22.55 -0.89
C GLY A 220 1.00 -21.34 -0.61
N LEU A 221 0.68 -20.53 -1.62
CA LEU A 221 -0.20 -19.36 -1.44
C LEU A 221 -1.59 -19.74 -0.90
N LEU A 222 -2.17 -20.84 -1.39
CA LEU A 222 -3.49 -21.31 -0.93
C LEU A 222 -3.44 -21.70 0.55
N GLU A 223 -2.40 -22.40 0.95
CA GLU A 223 -2.15 -22.80 2.33
C GLU A 223 -1.96 -21.59 3.25
N GLU A 224 -1.23 -20.57 2.79
CA GLU A 224 -1.04 -19.31 3.54
C GLU A 224 -2.39 -18.60 3.77
N VAL A 225 -3.25 -18.53 2.76
CA VAL A 225 -4.61 -17.96 2.91
C VAL A 225 -5.46 -18.78 3.87
N GLY A 226 -5.39 -20.10 3.79
CA GLY A 226 -6.08 -21.01 4.71
C GLY A 226 -5.68 -20.80 6.16
N GLN A 227 -4.39 -20.74 6.44
CA GLN A 227 -3.84 -20.50 7.78
C GLN A 227 -4.29 -19.15 8.38
N LEU A 228 -4.35 -18.09 7.56
CA LEU A 228 -4.85 -16.79 8.00
C LEU A 228 -6.33 -16.86 8.41
N LEU A 229 -7.16 -17.58 7.68
CA LEU A 229 -8.58 -17.78 8.04
C LEU A 229 -8.72 -18.67 9.28
N GLU A 230 -7.95 -19.75 9.38
CA GLU A 230 -7.94 -20.64 10.54
C GLU A 230 -7.50 -19.91 11.83
N SER A 231 -6.66 -18.89 11.72
CA SER A 231 -6.29 -18.04 12.86
C SER A 231 -7.41 -17.11 13.34
N GLY A 232 -8.59 -17.15 12.67
CA GLY A 232 -9.74 -16.31 13.00
C GLY A 232 -9.75 -14.94 12.35
N LEU A 233 -8.91 -14.71 11.34
CA LEU A 233 -8.88 -13.44 10.63
C LEU A 233 -10.20 -13.21 9.86
N PRO A 234 -10.93 -12.10 10.09
CA PRO A 234 -12.16 -11.80 9.36
C PRO A 234 -11.90 -11.65 7.85
N ARG A 235 -12.81 -12.17 7.03
CA ARG A 235 -12.68 -12.11 5.56
C ARG A 235 -12.61 -10.68 5.01
N GLU A 236 -13.21 -9.74 5.72
CA GLU A 236 -13.23 -8.32 5.41
C GLU A 236 -11.95 -7.59 5.84
N ALA A 237 -11.06 -8.26 6.58
CA ALA A 237 -9.80 -7.67 7.03
C ALA A 237 -9.02 -7.08 5.84
N THR A 238 -8.42 -5.91 6.06
CA THR A 238 -7.65 -5.20 5.02
C THR A 238 -6.56 -6.08 4.41
N ALA A 239 -5.92 -6.90 5.21
CA ALA A 239 -4.91 -7.85 4.81
C ALA A 239 -5.43 -8.82 3.73
N LEU A 240 -6.61 -9.42 3.92
CA LEU A 240 -7.21 -10.35 2.96
C LEU A 240 -7.77 -9.68 1.69
N GLN A 241 -7.82 -8.34 1.63
CA GLN A 241 -8.18 -7.63 0.39
C GLN A 241 -6.99 -7.49 -0.57
N ALA A 242 -5.80 -7.95 -0.20
CA ALA A 242 -4.64 -7.98 -1.07
C ALA A 242 -4.88 -8.89 -2.30
N ILE A 243 -4.28 -8.48 -3.43
CA ILE A 243 -4.25 -9.32 -4.64
C ILE A 243 -3.47 -10.60 -4.32
N GLY A 244 -4.04 -11.74 -4.65
CA GLY A 244 -3.50 -13.06 -4.32
C GLY A 244 -4.18 -13.69 -3.10
N TYR A 245 -4.78 -12.91 -2.21
CA TYR A 245 -5.50 -13.46 -1.05
C TYR A 245 -7.00 -13.52 -1.28
N LYS A 246 -7.62 -12.42 -1.65
CA LYS A 246 -9.08 -12.38 -1.82
C LYS A 246 -9.58 -13.29 -2.93
N GLU A 247 -8.79 -13.50 -3.97
CA GLU A 247 -9.14 -14.38 -5.09
C GLU A 247 -9.18 -15.86 -4.67
N PHE A 248 -8.37 -16.25 -3.68
CA PHE A 248 -8.34 -17.61 -3.16
C PHE A 248 -9.41 -17.90 -2.10
N LEU A 249 -10.12 -16.89 -1.58
CA LEU A 249 -11.25 -17.12 -0.67
C LEU A 249 -12.32 -17.99 -1.30
N GLY A 250 -12.62 -17.76 -2.59
CA GLY A 250 -13.60 -18.59 -3.33
C GLY A 250 -13.16 -20.04 -3.53
N VAL A 251 -11.85 -20.30 -3.61
CA VAL A 251 -11.32 -21.66 -3.69
C VAL A 251 -11.55 -22.41 -2.38
N LEU A 252 -11.28 -21.77 -1.24
CA LEU A 252 -11.51 -22.33 0.09
C LEU A 252 -13.00 -22.56 0.39
N ASP A 253 -13.88 -21.78 -0.23
CA ASP A 253 -15.35 -21.95 -0.13
C ASP A 253 -15.90 -22.99 -1.12
N GLY A 254 -15.08 -23.52 -2.04
CA GLY A 254 -15.53 -24.42 -3.10
C GLY A 254 -16.39 -23.75 -4.20
N THR A 255 -16.35 -22.40 -4.28
CA THR A 255 -17.10 -21.60 -5.26
C THR A 255 -16.27 -21.23 -6.50
N ALA A 256 -14.95 -21.45 -6.46
CA ALA A 256 -14.02 -21.24 -7.57
C ALA A 256 -12.98 -22.36 -7.61
N THR A 257 -12.38 -22.58 -8.78
CA THR A 257 -11.23 -23.47 -8.93
C THR A 257 -9.91 -22.72 -8.67
N VAL A 258 -8.84 -23.45 -8.41
CA VAL A 258 -7.49 -22.88 -8.27
C VAL A 258 -7.06 -22.18 -9.56
N GLU A 259 -7.36 -22.76 -10.71
CA GLU A 259 -7.04 -22.22 -12.03
C GLU A 259 -7.74 -20.88 -12.28
N GLU A 260 -9.01 -20.74 -11.89
CA GLU A 260 -9.77 -19.49 -11.98
C GLU A 260 -9.16 -18.42 -11.08
N ALA A 261 -8.83 -18.75 -9.83
CA ALA A 261 -8.20 -17.83 -8.89
C ALA A 261 -6.83 -17.36 -9.41
N VAL A 262 -5.99 -18.26 -9.92
CA VAL A 262 -4.67 -17.93 -10.50
C VAL A 262 -4.81 -17.01 -11.71
N ALA A 263 -5.77 -17.28 -12.61
CA ALA A 263 -6.02 -16.42 -13.76
C ALA A 263 -6.43 -15.01 -13.33
N GLU A 264 -7.29 -14.88 -12.33
CA GLU A 264 -7.73 -13.59 -11.80
C GLU A 264 -6.57 -12.86 -11.09
N VAL A 265 -5.75 -13.53 -10.28
CA VAL A 265 -4.57 -12.94 -9.64
C VAL A 265 -3.59 -12.40 -10.69
N LYS A 266 -3.31 -13.16 -11.76
CA LYS A 266 -2.47 -12.69 -12.88
C LYS A 266 -3.05 -11.44 -13.52
N LEU A 267 -4.36 -11.44 -13.82
CA LEU A 267 -5.06 -10.30 -14.40
C LEU A 267 -4.97 -9.06 -13.50
N ARG A 268 -5.30 -9.20 -12.22
CA ARG A 268 -5.27 -8.10 -11.23
C ARG A 268 -3.86 -7.57 -11.01
N SER A 269 -2.87 -8.45 -10.94
CA SER A 269 -1.46 -8.05 -10.78
C SER A 269 -0.96 -7.24 -11.98
N ARG A 270 -1.32 -7.63 -13.21
CA ARG A 270 -1.01 -6.85 -14.42
C ARG A 270 -1.72 -5.49 -14.44
N GLN A 271 -2.98 -5.42 -13.98
CA GLN A 271 -3.71 -4.15 -13.84
C GLN A 271 -3.11 -3.25 -12.77
N TYR A 272 -2.66 -3.82 -11.66
CA TYR A 272 -1.99 -3.10 -10.58
C TYR A 272 -0.65 -2.53 -11.02
N ALA A 273 0.17 -3.33 -11.71
CA ALA A 273 1.46 -2.90 -12.25
C ALA A 273 1.37 -1.68 -13.19
N LYS A 274 0.24 -1.52 -13.92
CA LYS A 274 0.01 -0.32 -14.75
C LYS A 274 -0.21 0.96 -13.94
N ARG A 275 -0.57 0.85 -12.67
CA ARG A 275 -0.87 1.99 -11.80
C ARG A 275 0.32 2.38 -10.92
N GLN A 276 1.31 1.53 -10.86
CA GLN A 276 2.59 1.78 -10.19
C GLN A 276 3.56 2.53 -11.12
#